data_d9dce1967a5dc062542606b108f6c2bb
#
_entry.id   d9dce1967a5dc062542606b108f6c2bb
#
_cell.length_a   1.000
_cell.length_b   1.000
_cell.length_c   1.000
_cell.angle_alpha   90.00
_cell.angle_beta   90.00
_cell.angle_gamma   90.00
#
_symmetry.space_group_name_H-M   'P 1'
#
loop_
_entity.id
_entity.type
_entity.pdbx_description
1 polymer ?
#
loop_
_entity_poly.entity_id
_entity_poly.type
_entity_poly.pdbx_seq_one_letter_code
_entity_poly.pdbx_strand_id
1 'polypeptide(L)'
;MTQRHLTYLTCTVVVLASGMAATPSAARPTVHRVRPGASIQKAVDAAKPGDTVVLSPGTYKESVDLTTSDVTLRGSGAHRTVLVPDTVLVPGTDTDRGACAEAGHGICVTGTDKVPLRGVTVSSLTLRGFTGSGLWATGTDRLRVQGVTAERNGKWGIAEERSVRSVLSHNVVEENGDAGLFLAGTTDTEEGARDARKTVIRHNRMLGNRVGVIVRRLRNLTVDRNEATGNCAAVFVVGDESEPVTGDLRVTRNHLRANNKHCAATPRLPFLQGTGVVLTGAEDTLVAGNRIENNKGTSPLSGGIVLFKSLMGAANERSTVRDNLVTGNSPADLADRDTATTNTFSGNTCTLSEPAGLC
;
A
#
# COMPACT_ATOMS: atom_id res chain seq x y z
N MET A 1 -7.58 33.55 95.41
CA MET A 1 -7.37 32.08 95.11
C MET A 1 -7.73 31.91 93.65
N THR A 2 -6.72 31.90 92.81
CA THR A 2 -6.91 31.80 91.33
C THR A 2 -6.37 30.45 90.83
N GLN A 3 -7.23 29.61 90.42
CA GLN A 3 -6.91 28.30 89.80
C GLN A 3 -6.58 28.53 88.33
N ARG A 4 -5.45 28.11 87.86
CA ARG A 4 -5.01 28.08 86.47
C ARG A 4 -5.32 26.65 85.91
N HIS A 5 -6.16 26.58 84.89
CA HIS A 5 -6.34 25.37 84.15
C HIS A 5 -5.28 25.26 83.05
N LEU A 6 -4.48 24.20 83.07
CA LEU A 6 -3.57 23.83 82.00
C LEU A 6 -4.28 22.96 80.99
N THR A 7 -4.40 23.47 79.77
CA THR A 7 -4.98 22.71 78.66
C THR A 7 -3.84 22.03 77.88
N TYR A 8 -3.83 20.68 77.87
CA TYR A 8 -2.87 19.93 77.07
C TYR A 8 -3.39 19.82 75.66
N LEU A 9 -2.61 20.31 74.67
CA LEU A 9 -2.82 20.20 73.25
C LEU A 9 -2.18 18.87 72.78
N THR A 10 -2.97 17.86 72.46
CA THR A 10 -2.50 16.61 71.88
C THR A 10 -2.37 16.83 70.37
N CYS A 11 -1.14 16.90 69.84
CA CYS A 11 -0.85 16.84 68.41
C CYS A 11 -0.95 15.44 67.89
N THR A 12 -2.02 15.15 67.13
CA THR A 12 -2.15 13.90 66.38
C THR A 12 -1.38 14.05 65.06
N VAL A 13 -0.26 13.34 64.92
CA VAL A 13 0.51 13.28 63.66
C VAL A 13 -0.17 12.27 62.76
N VAL A 14 -0.88 12.73 61.69
CA VAL A 14 -1.38 11.89 60.62
C VAL A 14 -0.24 11.62 59.67
N VAL A 15 0.33 10.42 59.66
CA VAL A 15 1.27 9.94 58.66
C VAL A 15 0.47 9.57 57.40
N LEU A 16 0.47 10.46 56.40
CA LEU A 16 0.00 10.16 55.05
C LEU A 16 1.03 9.24 54.37
N ALA A 17 0.80 7.95 54.37
CA ALA A 17 1.51 7.01 53.53
C ALA A 17 1.12 7.26 52.07
N SER A 18 1.91 8.09 51.34
CA SER A 18 1.82 8.22 49.90
C SER A 18 2.28 6.91 49.27
N GLY A 19 1.30 6.04 48.90
CA GLY A 19 1.56 4.87 48.09
C GLY A 19 2.07 5.32 46.72
N MET A 20 3.38 5.18 46.47
CA MET A 20 3.94 5.26 45.13
C MET A 20 3.37 4.08 44.33
N ALA A 21 2.34 4.32 43.51
CA ALA A 21 1.94 3.40 42.48
C ALA A 21 3.12 3.24 41.53
N ALA A 22 3.80 2.10 41.59
CA ALA A 22 4.83 1.75 40.63
C ALA A 22 4.16 1.74 39.24
N THR A 23 4.50 2.69 38.38
CA THR A 23 4.12 2.63 36.97
C THR A 23 4.69 1.33 36.41
N PRO A 24 3.87 0.47 35.74
CA PRO A 24 4.40 -0.75 35.15
C PRO A 24 5.54 -0.37 34.19
N SER A 25 6.73 -0.87 34.49
CA SER A 25 7.88 -0.72 33.61
C SER A 25 7.51 -1.34 32.27
N ALA A 26 7.45 -0.53 31.20
CA ALA A 26 7.25 -1.04 29.86
C ALA A 26 8.31 -2.12 29.60
N ALA A 27 7.90 -3.33 29.30
CA ALA A 27 8.82 -4.40 28.97
C ALA A 27 9.72 -3.96 27.80
N ARG A 28 11.01 -4.22 27.91
CA ARG A 28 11.95 -3.86 26.84
C ARG A 28 11.62 -4.68 25.60
N PRO A 29 11.63 -4.07 24.39
CA PRO A 29 11.44 -4.79 23.14
C PRO A 29 12.41 -5.97 23.01
N THR A 30 11.89 -7.13 22.64
CA THR A 30 12.67 -8.34 22.44
C THR A 30 12.98 -8.57 20.96
N VAL A 31 14.12 -9.19 20.68
CA VAL A 31 14.50 -9.59 19.32
C VAL A 31 14.46 -11.11 19.19
N HIS A 32 13.50 -11.60 18.41
CA HIS A 32 13.34 -13.01 18.07
C HIS A 32 14.12 -13.29 16.77
N ARG A 33 15.14 -14.14 16.84
CA ARG A 33 15.96 -14.48 15.66
C ARG A 33 15.53 -15.81 15.08
N VAL A 34 15.16 -15.81 13.79
CA VAL A 34 14.74 -17.01 13.06
C VAL A 34 15.81 -17.36 12.04
N ARG A 35 16.22 -18.62 11.99
CA ARG A 35 17.15 -19.17 10.99
C ARG A 35 16.37 -20.00 9.96
N PRO A 36 16.91 -20.19 8.74
CA PRO A 36 16.29 -21.11 7.80
C PRO A 36 16.07 -22.51 8.40
N GLY A 37 14.87 -23.06 8.13
CA GLY A 37 14.40 -24.31 8.74
C GLY A 37 13.67 -24.17 10.07
N ALA A 38 13.70 -22.99 10.70
CA ALA A 38 12.85 -22.69 11.85
C ALA A 38 11.60 -21.92 11.38
N SER A 39 10.47 -22.07 12.05
CA SER A 39 9.21 -21.42 11.71
C SER A 39 9.24 -19.94 12.08
N ILE A 40 8.89 -19.10 11.10
CA ILE A 40 8.68 -17.67 11.28
C ILE A 40 7.40 -17.46 12.08
N GLN A 41 6.33 -18.23 11.79
CA GLN A 41 5.05 -18.11 12.47
C GLN A 41 5.18 -18.28 13.98
N LYS A 42 5.92 -19.29 14.42
CA LYS A 42 6.16 -19.51 15.88
C LYS A 42 6.82 -18.29 16.55
N ALA A 43 7.74 -17.62 15.84
CA ALA A 43 8.41 -16.43 16.36
C ALA A 43 7.47 -15.20 16.36
N VAL A 44 6.60 -15.10 15.38
CA VAL A 44 5.57 -14.05 15.27
C VAL A 44 4.52 -14.23 16.35
N ASP A 45 4.06 -15.46 16.61
CA ASP A 45 3.08 -15.78 17.65
C ASP A 45 3.61 -15.49 19.07
N ALA A 46 4.92 -15.66 19.27
CA ALA A 46 5.57 -15.35 20.54
C ALA A 46 5.87 -13.84 20.73
N ALA A 47 5.82 -13.04 19.65
CA ALA A 47 6.16 -11.64 19.68
C ALA A 47 5.08 -10.80 20.37
N LYS A 48 5.51 -9.82 21.15
CA LYS A 48 4.66 -8.83 21.83
C LYS A 48 4.78 -7.48 21.14
N PRO A 49 3.83 -6.56 21.36
CA PRO A 49 3.94 -5.19 20.87
C PRO A 49 5.31 -4.56 21.20
N GLY A 50 5.98 -4.04 20.18
CA GLY A 50 7.33 -3.49 20.25
C GLY A 50 8.43 -4.48 19.86
N ASP A 51 8.17 -5.78 19.80
CA ASP A 51 9.18 -6.79 19.46
C ASP A 51 9.57 -6.77 17.98
N THR A 52 10.75 -7.30 17.70
CA THR A 52 11.26 -7.47 16.34
C THR A 52 11.58 -8.94 16.06
N VAL A 53 10.98 -9.50 15.03
CA VAL A 53 11.33 -10.80 14.46
C VAL A 53 12.35 -10.58 13.34
N VAL A 54 13.56 -11.08 13.51
CA VAL A 54 14.67 -10.92 12.56
C VAL A 54 14.96 -12.25 11.86
N LEU A 55 14.78 -12.25 10.54
CA LEU A 55 15.07 -13.40 9.70
C LEU A 55 16.53 -13.38 9.24
N SER A 56 17.26 -14.42 9.56
CA SER A 56 18.63 -14.62 9.05
C SER A 56 18.64 -14.78 7.53
N PRO A 57 19.80 -14.61 6.86
CA PRO A 57 19.90 -14.92 5.43
C PRO A 57 19.49 -16.35 5.13
N GLY A 58 18.73 -16.55 4.06
CA GLY A 58 18.30 -17.85 3.55
C GLY A 58 16.90 -17.86 2.98
N THR A 59 16.44 -19.02 2.56
CA THR A 59 15.11 -19.25 2.01
C THR A 59 14.21 -19.91 3.05
N TYR A 60 12.99 -19.35 3.17
CA TYR A 60 11.94 -19.81 4.07
C TYR A 60 10.75 -20.26 3.23
N LYS A 61 10.30 -21.48 3.44
CA LYS A 61 9.13 -22.07 2.77
C LYS A 61 7.93 -21.96 3.71
N GLU A 62 7.35 -20.77 3.79
CA GLU A 62 6.32 -20.50 4.78
C GLU A 62 5.51 -19.27 4.38
N SER A 63 4.23 -19.27 4.67
CA SER A 63 3.38 -18.09 4.74
C SER A 63 3.25 -17.64 6.19
N VAL A 64 3.05 -16.34 6.42
CA VAL A 64 3.09 -15.77 7.78
C VAL A 64 1.87 -14.90 8.03
N ASP A 65 1.13 -15.19 9.09
CA ASP A 65 0.02 -14.37 9.60
C ASP A 65 0.51 -13.44 10.72
N LEU A 66 0.48 -12.12 10.47
CA LEU A 66 0.80 -11.08 11.44
C LEU A 66 -0.50 -10.53 12.04
N THR A 67 -0.74 -10.81 13.31
CA THR A 67 -1.97 -10.41 14.04
C THR A 67 -1.69 -9.58 15.30
N THR A 68 -0.41 -9.34 15.62
CA THR A 68 0.01 -8.54 16.76
C THR A 68 0.44 -7.14 16.33
N SER A 69 -0.14 -6.12 16.96
CA SER A 69 0.22 -4.71 16.71
C SER A 69 1.66 -4.40 17.14
N ASP A 70 2.24 -3.37 16.51
CA ASP A 70 3.57 -2.82 16.83
C ASP A 70 4.72 -3.84 16.72
N VAL A 71 4.55 -4.89 15.92
CA VAL A 71 5.59 -5.90 15.63
C VAL A 71 6.33 -5.54 14.35
N THR A 72 7.64 -5.73 14.36
CA THR A 72 8.49 -5.62 13.18
C THR A 72 8.94 -6.99 12.70
N LEU A 73 8.62 -7.35 11.45
CA LEU A 73 9.20 -8.49 10.74
C LEU A 73 10.27 -7.98 9.76
N ARG A 74 11.52 -8.34 10.00
CA ARG A 74 12.64 -7.83 9.21
C ARG A 74 13.55 -8.95 8.72
N GLY A 75 13.78 -8.99 7.40
CA GLY A 75 14.81 -9.80 6.78
C GLY A 75 16.22 -9.19 6.94
N SER A 76 17.21 -9.91 6.45
CA SER A 76 18.61 -9.48 6.41
C SER A 76 19.00 -8.76 5.11
N GLY A 77 18.00 -8.41 4.29
CA GLY A 77 18.13 -7.77 2.98
C GLY A 77 17.29 -8.48 1.92
N ALA A 78 16.74 -7.74 0.97
CA ALA A 78 15.83 -8.26 -0.05
C ALA A 78 16.42 -9.43 -0.86
N HIS A 79 17.72 -9.43 -1.16
CA HIS A 79 18.37 -10.55 -1.89
C HIS A 79 18.92 -11.64 -0.97
N ARG A 80 18.81 -11.49 0.33
CA ARG A 80 19.42 -12.40 1.32
C ARG A 80 18.39 -13.20 2.11
N THR A 81 17.19 -12.69 2.27
CA THR A 81 16.07 -13.36 2.96
C THR A 81 14.92 -13.48 2.00
N VAL A 82 14.56 -14.70 1.62
CA VAL A 82 13.55 -14.98 0.61
C VAL A 82 12.48 -15.89 1.20
N LEU A 83 11.24 -15.45 1.15
CA LEU A 83 10.06 -16.28 1.45
C LEU A 83 9.48 -16.79 0.15
N VAL A 84 9.19 -18.09 0.10
CA VAL A 84 8.53 -18.78 -1.01
C VAL A 84 7.39 -19.65 -0.47
N PRO A 85 6.39 -20.00 -1.30
CA PRO A 85 5.32 -20.88 -0.85
C PRO A 85 5.89 -22.26 -0.45
N ASP A 86 5.31 -22.86 0.58
CA ASP A 86 5.54 -24.26 0.86
C ASP A 86 4.73 -25.11 -0.13
N THR A 87 5.42 -25.74 -1.06
CA THR A 87 4.81 -26.59 -2.10
C THR A 87 4.78 -28.07 -1.70
N VAL A 88 5.30 -28.42 -0.54
CA VAL A 88 5.35 -29.82 -0.10
C VAL A 88 3.99 -30.20 0.49
N LEU A 89 3.16 -30.83 -0.34
CA LEU A 89 1.98 -31.56 0.11
C LEU A 89 2.43 -32.88 0.72
N VAL A 90 2.56 -32.98 2.04
CA VAL A 90 2.70 -34.26 2.72
C VAL A 90 1.30 -34.79 2.97
N PRO A 91 0.85 -35.86 2.28
CA PRO A 91 -0.46 -36.44 2.54
C PRO A 91 -0.56 -36.88 4.01
N GLY A 92 -1.64 -36.47 4.68
CA GLY A 92 -1.90 -36.84 6.09
C GLY A 92 -1.30 -35.91 7.14
N THR A 93 -0.55 -34.87 6.76
CA THR A 93 -0.15 -33.77 7.66
C THR A 93 -0.96 -32.51 7.36
N ASP A 94 -2.23 -32.69 7.14
CA ASP A 94 -3.18 -31.58 6.95
C ASP A 94 -3.39 -30.90 8.29
N THR A 95 -2.51 -29.98 8.59
CA THR A 95 -2.59 -29.23 9.81
C THR A 95 -2.32 -27.79 9.53
N ASP A 96 -3.36 -27.01 9.72
CA ASP A 96 -3.34 -25.61 10.10
C ASP A 96 -2.28 -24.74 9.37
N ARG A 97 -2.42 -24.64 8.06
CA ARG A 97 -1.53 -23.82 7.24
C ARG A 97 -1.69 -22.32 7.50
N GLY A 98 -2.68 -21.93 8.28
CA GLY A 98 -3.08 -20.54 8.47
C GLY A 98 -3.81 -19.94 7.27
N ALA A 99 -4.67 -18.98 7.52
CA ALA A 99 -5.52 -18.35 6.50
C ALA A 99 -4.71 -17.69 5.38
N CYS A 100 -3.52 -17.20 5.68
CA CYS A 100 -2.62 -16.59 4.72
C CYS A 100 -2.13 -17.58 3.66
N ALA A 101 -1.72 -18.76 4.06
CA ALA A 101 -1.26 -19.81 3.17
C ALA A 101 -2.41 -20.38 2.33
N GLU A 102 -3.60 -20.58 2.92
CA GLU A 102 -4.79 -21.04 2.22
C GLU A 102 -5.22 -20.06 1.11
N ALA A 103 -5.10 -18.75 1.37
CA ALA A 103 -5.34 -17.71 0.38
C ALA A 103 -4.19 -17.55 -0.64
N GLY A 104 -3.11 -18.32 -0.50
CA GLY A 104 -1.94 -18.29 -1.38
C GLY A 104 -1.05 -17.06 -1.22
N HIS A 105 -1.16 -16.34 -0.10
CA HIS A 105 -0.35 -15.15 0.18
C HIS A 105 0.94 -15.50 0.93
N GLY A 106 1.96 -14.63 0.79
CA GLY A 106 3.24 -14.80 1.49
C GLY A 106 3.20 -14.27 2.92
N ILE A 107 2.79 -13.02 3.09
CA ILE A 107 2.59 -12.39 4.39
C ILE A 107 1.20 -11.78 4.43
N CYS A 108 0.45 -12.06 5.49
CA CYS A 108 -0.82 -11.42 5.79
C CYS A 108 -0.70 -10.55 7.04
N VAL A 109 -1.23 -9.33 6.95
CA VAL A 109 -1.28 -8.37 8.07
C VAL A 109 -2.75 -8.04 8.27
N THR A 110 -3.40 -8.72 9.22
CA THR A 110 -4.85 -8.75 9.30
C THR A 110 -5.38 -8.09 10.57
N GLY A 111 -6.05 -6.96 10.39
CA GLY A 111 -6.91 -6.31 11.36
C GLY A 111 -8.35 -6.25 10.86
N THR A 112 -9.18 -5.48 11.55
CA THR A 112 -10.56 -5.20 11.16
C THR A 112 -10.87 -3.71 11.27
N ASP A 113 -11.96 -3.24 10.67
CA ASP A 113 -12.40 -1.84 10.81
C ASP A 113 -12.62 -1.45 12.28
N LYS A 114 -13.11 -2.39 13.12
CA LYS A 114 -13.38 -2.15 14.54
C LYS A 114 -12.11 -2.24 15.39
N VAL A 115 -11.20 -3.13 15.03
CA VAL A 115 -9.95 -3.37 15.74
C VAL A 115 -8.81 -3.40 14.70
N PRO A 116 -8.36 -2.24 14.24
CA PRO A 116 -7.29 -2.19 13.25
C PRO A 116 -5.98 -2.67 13.84
N LEU A 117 -5.22 -3.42 13.05
CA LEU A 117 -3.86 -3.83 13.41
C LEU A 117 -2.91 -2.65 13.20
N ARG A 118 -2.20 -2.24 14.25
CA ARG A 118 -1.46 -0.97 14.25
C ARG A 118 0.04 -1.16 14.23
N GLY A 119 0.75 -0.22 13.57
CA GLY A 119 2.19 -0.05 13.71
C GLY A 119 3.05 -1.21 13.22
N VAL A 120 2.50 -2.15 12.47
CA VAL A 120 3.27 -3.29 11.92
C VAL A 120 4.29 -2.78 10.89
N THR A 121 5.48 -3.35 10.93
CA THR A 121 6.52 -3.08 9.94
C THR A 121 6.99 -4.39 9.30
N VAL A 122 7.00 -4.44 7.96
CA VAL A 122 7.61 -5.53 7.17
C VAL A 122 8.73 -4.94 6.34
N SER A 123 9.94 -5.48 6.45
CA SER A 123 11.08 -4.87 5.77
C SER A 123 12.19 -5.82 5.34
N SER A 124 12.95 -5.42 4.31
CA SER A 124 14.25 -6.00 3.94
C SER A 124 14.20 -7.51 3.66
N LEU A 125 13.23 -7.97 2.88
CA LEU A 125 13.06 -9.37 2.48
C LEU A 125 12.45 -9.47 1.07
N THR A 126 12.48 -10.68 0.51
CA THR A 126 11.82 -11.00 -0.78
C THR A 126 10.64 -11.93 -0.56
N LEU A 127 9.53 -11.65 -1.27
CA LEU A 127 8.32 -12.46 -1.34
C LEU A 127 8.15 -12.92 -2.78
N ARG A 128 8.33 -14.22 -3.04
CA ARG A 128 8.44 -14.74 -4.40
C ARG A 128 7.54 -15.94 -4.66
N GLY A 129 6.81 -15.89 -5.78
CA GLY A 129 6.14 -17.05 -6.35
C GLY A 129 4.89 -17.52 -5.63
N PHE A 130 4.29 -16.72 -4.78
CA PHE A 130 3.01 -17.01 -4.14
C PHE A 130 1.87 -16.97 -5.17
N THR A 131 0.91 -17.88 -5.08
CA THR A 131 -0.23 -17.93 -6.02
C THR A 131 -1.19 -16.76 -5.86
N GLY A 132 -1.29 -16.19 -4.68
CA GLY A 132 -1.97 -14.94 -4.36
C GLY A 132 -1.02 -13.75 -4.43
N SER A 133 -0.93 -13.00 -3.35
CA SER A 133 -0.08 -11.80 -3.23
C SER A 133 1.19 -12.10 -2.45
N GLY A 134 2.26 -11.36 -2.73
CA GLY A 134 3.44 -11.40 -1.87
C GLY A 134 3.10 -10.96 -0.45
N LEU A 135 2.51 -9.76 -0.30
CA LEU A 135 1.96 -9.26 0.96
C LEU A 135 0.49 -8.86 0.77
N TRP A 136 -0.36 -9.29 1.67
CA TRP A 136 -1.76 -8.87 1.78
C TRP A 136 -2.01 -8.24 3.14
N ALA A 137 -2.51 -7.01 3.16
CA ALA A 137 -2.88 -6.32 4.39
C ALA A 137 -4.35 -5.89 4.35
N THR A 138 -5.06 -6.06 5.44
CA THR A 138 -6.43 -5.57 5.57
C THR A 138 -6.67 -4.99 6.96
N GLY A 139 -7.44 -3.89 7.02
CA GLY A 139 -7.81 -3.26 8.29
C GLY A 139 -6.59 -2.81 9.11
N THR A 140 -5.56 -2.25 8.46
CA THR A 140 -4.34 -1.83 9.15
C THR A 140 -4.28 -0.31 9.35
N ASP A 141 -3.56 0.11 10.38
CA ASP A 141 -3.30 1.50 10.70
C ASP A 141 -1.80 1.71 10.94
N ARG A 142 -1.16 2.57 10.13
CA ARG A 142 0.29 2.83 10.14
C ARG A 142 1.14 1.61 9.78
N LEU A 143 0.66 0.77 8.86
CA LEU A 143 1.50 -0.27 8.26
C LEU A 143 2.70 0.38 7.54
N ARG A 144 3.88 -0.20 7.71
CA ARG A 144 5.09 0.18 6.99
C ARG A 144 5.63 -1.02 6.21
N VAL A 145 5.73 -0.89 4.89
CA VAL A 145 6.41 -1.89 4.05
C VAL A 145 7.58 -1.20 3.37
N GLN A 146 8.80 -1.61 3.72
CA GLN A 146 9.99 -0.90 3.28
C GLN A 146 11.11 -1.84 2.83
N GLY A 147 11.68 -1.56 1.63
CA GLY A 147 12.81 -2.35 1.11
C GLY A 147 12.46 -3.81 0.90
N VAL A 148 11.21 -4.09 0.55
CA VAL A 148 10.71 -5.42 0.20
C VAL A 148 10.78 -5.60 -1.31
N THR A 149 11.25 -6.76 -1.76
CA THR A 149 11.06 -7.19 -3.15
C THR A 149 9.88 -8.16 -3.19
N ALA A 150 8.84 -7.87 -3.97
CA ALA A 150 7.71 -8.77 -4.20
C ALA A 150 7.65 -9.10 -5.70
N GLU A 151 8.02 -10.33 -6.04
CA GLU A 151 8.24 -10.73 -7.43
C GLU A 151 7.53 -12.01 -7.81
N ARG A 152 7.01 -12.07 -9.05
CA ARG A 152 6.40 -13.27 -9.64
C ARG A 152 5.32 -13.89 -8.79
N ASN A 153 4.53 -13.06 -8.09
CA ASN A 153 3.35 -13.52 -7.37
C ASN A 153 2.15 -13.54 -8.32
N GLY A 154 1.24 -14.47 -8.10
CA GLY A 154 0.13 -14.73 -9.03
C GLY A 154 -0.88 -13.59 -9.12
N LYS A 155 -1.01 -12.77 -8.08
CA LYS A 155 -1.94 -11.64 -8.07
C LYS A 155 -1.20 -10.31 -7.88
N TRP A 156 -0.95 -9.88 -6.68
CA TRP A 156 -0.33 -8.59 -6.37
C TRP A 156 1.03 -8.74 -5.70
N GLY A 157 1.90 -7.78 -5.93
CA GLY A 157 3.15 -7.73 -5.17
C GLY A 157 2.90 -7.40 -3.71
N ILE A 158 2.42 -6.18 -3.43
CA ILE A 158 2.00 -5.70 -2.11
C ILE A 158 0.59 -5.14 -2.26
N ALA A 159 -0.33 -5.60 -1.44
CA ALA A 159 -1.72 -5.18 -1.49
C ALA A 159 -2.25 -4.75 -0.12
N GLU A 160 -3.10 -3.72 -0.13
CA GLU A 160 -3.80 -3.21 1.05
C GLU A 160 -5.28 -3.02 0.77
N GLU A 161 -6.11 -3.41 1.72
CA GLU A 161 -7.54 -3.12 1.75
C GLU A 161 -7.92 -2.50 3.10
N ARG A 162 -8.85 -1.54 3.10
CA ARG A 162 -9.35 -0.93 4.35
C ARG A 162 -8.25 -0.47 5.31
N SER A 163 -7.13 -0.01 4.77
CA SER A 163 -5.95 0.37 5.54
C SER A 163 -5.73 1.87 5.50
N VAL A 164 -5.16 2.43 6.56
CA VAL A 164 -4.97 3.87 6.70
C VAL A 164 -3.58 4.23 7.20
N ARG A 165 -3.10 5.42 6.83
CA ARG A 165 -1.80 5.98 7.26
C ARG A 165 -0.60 5.09 6.94
N SER A 166 -0.73 4.23 5.94
CA SER A 166 0.33 3.32 5.52
C SER A 166 1.48 4.06 4.81
N VAL A 167 2.66 3.47 4.88
CA VAL A 167 3.84 3.94 4.14
C VAL A 167 4.44 2.76 3.40
N LEU A 168 4.28 2.75 2.06
CA LEU A 168 4.91 1.79 1.16
C LEU A 168 6.09 2.47 0.49
N SER A 169 7.33 2.11 0.86
CA SER A 169 8.49 2.85 0.39
C SER A 169 9.71 1.99 0.06
N HIS A 170 10.45 2.39 -0.99
CA HIS A 170 11.69 1.72 -1.41
C HIS A 170 11.50 0.23 -1.71
N ASN A 171 10.30 -0.16 -2.15
CA ASN A 171 10.02 -1.53 -2.53
C ASN A 171 10.29 -1.73 -4.03
N VAL A 172 10.63 -2.95 -4.39
CA VAL A 172 10.69 -3.40 -5.77
C VAL A 172 9.56 -4.40 -5.98
N VAL A 173 8.64 -4.10 -6.89
CA VAL A 173 7.50 -4.97 -7.19
C VAL A 173 7.53 -5.31 -8.67
N GLU A 174 7.83 -6.59 -8.99
CA GLU A 174 8.12 -6.97 -10.36
C GLU A 174 7.45 -8.27 -10.81
N GLU A 175 7.02 -8.28 -12.07
CA GLU A 175 6.46 -9.46 -12.73
C GLU A 175 5.30 -10.11 -11.97
N ASN A 176 4.51 -9.36 -11.20
CA ASN A 176 3.33 -9.87 -10.54
C ASN A 176 2.15 -9.97 -11.54
N GLY A 177 1.24 -10.90 -11.29
CA GLY A 177 0.16 -11.25 -12.22
C GLY A 177 -0.80 -10.11 -12.53
N ASP A 178 -1.05 -9.24 -11.56
CA ASP A 178 -1.91 -8.06 -11.74
C ASP A 178 -1.15 -6.78 -11.35
N ALA A 179 -1.36 -6.19 -10.19
CA ALA A 179 -0.65 -4.98 -9.83
C ALA A 179 0.62 -5.24 -9.02
N GLY A 180 1.64 -4.39 -9.24
CA GLY A 180 2.79 -4.33 -8.32
C GLY A 180 2.36 -3.89 -6.93
N LEU A 181 1.69 -2.73 -6.85
CA LEU A 181 1.06 -2.19 -5.64
C LEU A 181 -0.45 -2.05 -5.87
N PHE A 182 -1.26 -2.58 -4.97
CA PHE A 182 -2.70 -2.50 -5.04
C PHE A 182 -3.27 -1.97 -3.73
N LEU A 183 -3.94 -0.82 -3.77
CA LEU A 183 -4.57 -0.21 -2.59
C LEU A 183 -6.05 0.02 -2.88
N ALA A 184 -6.90 -0.50 -2.01
CA ALA A 184 -8.35 -0.40 -2.18
C ALA A 184 -9.07 -0.02 -0.89
N GLY A 185 -10.14 0.71 -1.03
CA GLY A 185 -11.13 0.89 0.04
C GLY A 185 -11.83 -0.42 0.35
N THR A 186 -12.22 -1.13 -0.70
CA THR A 186 -12.83 -2.46 -0.63
C THR A 186 -12.55 -3.21 -1.94
N THR A 187 -12.49 -4.55 -1.86
CA THR A 187 -12.31 -5.43 -3.02
C THR A 187 -13.61 -6.10 -3.46
N ASP A 188 -14.50 -6.39 -2.53
CA ASP A 188 -15.63 -7.29 -2.73
C ASP A 188 -17.00 -6.59 -2.72
N THR A 189 -17.08 -5.40 -2.14
CA THR A 189 -18.31 -4.62 -2.04
C THR A 189 -18.23 -3.34 -2.85
N GLU A 190 -19.38 -2.86 -3.33
CA GLU A 190 -19.53 -1.54 -3.94
C GLU A 190 -19.88 -0.54 -2.85
N GLU A 191 -18.87 0.18 -2.41
CA GLU A 191 -18.96 1.21 -1.38
C GLU A 191 -18.27 2.47 -1.87
N GLY A 192 -18.65 3.63 -1.31
CA GLY A 192 -17.94 4.88 -1.53
C GLY A 192 -16.46 4.81 -1.10
N ALA A 193 -15.67 5.72 -1.62
CA ALA A 193 -14.23 5.73 -1.37
C ALA A 193 -13.91 6.00 0.11
N ARG A 194 -12.99 5.24 0.65
CA ARG A 194 -12.52 5.36 2.04
C ARG A 194 -11.38 6.36 2.15
N ASP A 195 -11.35 7.12 3.23
CA ASP A 195 -10.23 8.01 3.57
C ASP A 195 -9.01 7.20 4.00
N ALA A 196 -7.98 7.17 3.16
CA ALA A 196 -6.70 6.52 3.43
C ALA A 196 -5.85 7.28 4.47
N ARG A 197 -6.31 8.43 4.96
CA ARG A 197 -5.69 9.25 6.01
C ARG A 197 -4.22 9.52 5.78
N LYS A 198 -3.89 10.03 4.59
CA LYS A 198 -2.53 10.37 4.16
C LYS A 198 -1.60 9.16 4.00
N THR A 199 -2.12 8.04 3.52
CA THR A 199 -1.28 6.92 3.04
C THR A 199 -0.32 7.42 1.96
N VAL A 200 0.92 6.92 1.98
CA VAL A 200 1.99 7.37 1.06
C VAL A 200 2.65 6.17 0.39
N ILE A 201 2.67 6.21 -0.95
CA ILE A 201 3.39 5.29 -1.82
C ILE A 201 4.56 6.06 -2.43
N ARG A 202 5.81 5.76 -2.02
CA ARG A 202 6.94 6.57 -2.48
C ARG A 202 8.22 5.79 -2.71
N HIS A 203 9.03 6.25 -3.67
CA HIS A 203 10.35 5.68 -3.99
C HIS A 203 10.30 4.17 -4.28
N ASN A 204 9.18 3.66 -4.81
CA ASN A 204 9.06 2.27 -5.22
C ASN A 204 9.44 2.13 -6.70
N ARG A 205 9.90 0.93 -7.07
CA ARG A 205 10.16 0.54 -8.45
C ARG A 205 9.16 -0.54 -8.86
N MET A 206 8.43 -0.31 -9.92
CA MET A 206 7.34 -1.17 -10.41
C MET A 206 7.68 -1.63 -11.83
N LEU A 207 7.98 -2.91 -11.99
CA LEU A 207 8.59 -3.45 -13.21
C LEU A 207 7.77 -4.62 -13.78
N GLY A 208 7.37 -4.54 -15.04
CA GLY A 208 6.80 -5.68 -15.76
C GLY A 208 5.47 -6.23 -15.25
N ASN A 209 4.77 -5.56 -14.34
CA ASN A 209 3.46 -5.98 -13.85
C ASN A 209 2.36 -5.69 -14.91
N ARG A 210 1.13 -6.10 -14.68
CA ARG A 210 -0.01 -5.60 -15.44
C ARG A 210 -0.20 -4.10 -15.19
N VAL A 211 -0.25 -3.69 -13.91
CA VAL A 211 -0.28 -2.29 -13.51
C VAL A 211 0.78 -2.05 -12.44
N GLY A 212 1.49 -0.93 -12.55
CA GLY A 212 2.48 -0.56 -11.53
C GLY A 212 1.83 -0.34 -10.17
N VAL A 213 0.92 0.64 -10.08
CA VAL A 213 0.11 0.90 -8.89
C VAL A 213 -1.35 1.11 -9.25
N ILE A 214 -2.24 0.45 -8.53
CA ILE A 214 -3.69 0.67 -8.57
C ILE A 214 -4.12 1.33 -7.26
N VAL A 215 -4.88 2.43 -7.39
CA VAL A 215 -5.61 3.08 -6.30
C VAL A 215 -7.09 2.98 -6.61
N ARG A 216 -7.85 2.24 -5.79
CA ARG A 216 -9.27 1.98 -6.04
C ARG A 216 -10.13 2.37 -4.84
N ARG A 217 -11.14 3.20 -5.07
CA ARG A 217 -12.09 3.63 -4.03
C ARG A 217 -11.40 4.16 -2.76
N LEU A 218 -10.41 5.03 -2.96
CA LEU A 218 -9.68 5.68 -1.86
C LEU A 218 -9.63 7.19 -2.05
N ARG A 219 -9.52 7.89 -0.93
CA ARG A 219 -9.29 9.34 -0.84
C ARG A 219 -8.07 9.63 0.03
N ASN A 220 -7.50 10.84 -0.12
CA ASN A 220 -6.46 11.37 0.74
C ASN A 220 -5.19 10.49 0.78
N LEU A 221 -4.60 10.28 -0.40
CA LEU A 221 -3.44 9.41 -0.60
C LEU A 221 -2.45 10.08 -1.57
N THR A 222 -1.16 9.75 -1.41
CA THR A 222 -0.09 10.30 -2.25
C THR A 222 0.73 9.18 -2.91
N VAL A 223 0.92 9.29 -4.23
CA VAL A 223 1.84 8.47 -5.05
C VAL A 223 2.98 9.38 -5.50
N ASP A 224 4.17 9.27 -4.88
CA ASP A 224 5.23 10.26 -5.01
C ASP A 224 6.60 9.64 -5.28
N ARG A 225 7.36 10.17 -6.24
CA ARG A 225 8.74 9.75 -6.55
C ARG A 225 8.90 8.25 -6.80
N ASN A 226 7.95 7.61 -7.45
CA ASN A 226 8.06 6.22 -7.85
C ASN A 226 8.59 6.11 -9.28
N GLU A 227 9.17 4.97 -9.60
CA GLU A 227 9.58 4.60 -10.96
C GLU A 227 8.72 3.43 -11.46
N ALA A 228 8.18 3.55 -12.68
CA ALA A 228 7.43 2.45 -13.31
C ALA A 228 7.87 2.27 -14.76
N THR A 229 8.19 1.04 -15.13
CA THR A 229 8.59 0.70 -16.51
C THR A 229 8.19 -0.72 -16.89
N GLY A 230 7.89 -0.93 -18.17
CA GLY A 230 7.59 -2.27 -18.69
C GLY A 230 6.25 -2.84 -18.21
N ASN A 231 5.41 -2.07 -17.53
CA ASN A 231 4.05 -2.45 -17.18
C ASN A 231 3.10 -2.22 -18.39
N CYS A 232 1.84 -2.58 -18.27
CA CYS A 232 0.81 -2.22 -19.27
C CYS A 232 0.24 -0.83 -18.98
N ALA A 233 0.15 -0.48 -17.68
CA ALA A 233 -0.12 0.85 -17.16
C ALA A 233 0.75 1.13 -15.94
N ALA A 234 1.22 2.37 -15.76
CA ALA A 234 2.06 2.68 -14.60
C ALA A 234 1.23 3.04 -13.36
N VAL A 235 0.33 4.02 -13.47
CA VAL A 235 -0.57 4.45 -12.38
C VAL A 235 -2.01 4.39 -12.87
N PHE A 236 -2.83 3.67 -12.16
CA PHE A 236 -4.25 3.55 -12.46
C PHE A 236 -5.09 3.91 -11.23
N VAL A 237 -5.82 5.01 -11.33
CA VAL A 237 -6.81 5.43 -10.34
C VAL A 237 -8.18 4.98 -10.80
N VAL A 238 -8.85 4.19 -9.97
CA VAL A 238 -10.15 3.58 -10.27
C VAL A 238 -11.19 4.12 -9.31
N GLY A 239 -12.07 4.94 -9.81
CA GLY A 239 -13.29 5.39 -9.14
C GLY A 239 -14.54 4.87 -9.84
N ASP A 240 -15.65 5.03 -9.18
CA ASP A 240 -17.00 4.73 -9.67
C ASP A 240 -18.00 5.77 -9.15
N GLU A 241 -19.28 5.52 -9.38
CA GLU A 241 -20.38 6.41 -8.99
C GLU A 241 -20.74 6.40 -7.50
N SER A 242 -20.12 5.51 -6.72
CA SER A 242 -20.43 5.36 -5.29
C SER A 242 -19.86 6.51 -4.46
N GLU A 243 -20.71 7.17 -3.68
CA GLU A 243 -20.32 8.29 -2.83
C GLU A 243 -19.76 7.87 -1.46
N PRO A 244 -18.73 8.55 -0.91
CA PRO A 244 -17.94 9.59 -1.59
C PRO A 244 -17.09 8.98 -2.71
N VAL A 245 -16.91 9.71 -3.82
CA VAL A 245 -16.11 9.23 -4.96
C VAL A 245 -14.62 9.21 -4.63
N THR A 246 -13.84 8.43 -5.40
CA THR A 246 -12.39 8.42 -5.32
C THR A 246 -11.82 9.82 -5.53
N GLY A 247 -10.92 10.29 -4.67
CA GLY A 247 -10.45 11.68 -4.81
C GLY A 247 -9.43 12.13 -3.77
N ASP A 248 -9.16 13.45 -3.73
CA ASP A 248 -8.11 14.03 -2.88
C ASP A 248 -6.75 13.34 -3.03
N LEU A 249 -6.43 12.92 -4.26
CA LEU A 249 -5.21 12.19 -4.56
C LEU A 249 -4.11 13.12 -5.05
N ARG A 250 -2.87 12.72 -4.83
CA ARG A 250 -1.70 13.41 -5.34
C ARG A 250 -0.78 12.41 -6.05
N VAL A 251 -0.64 12.53 -7.36
CA VAL A 251 0.30 11.75 -8.17
C VAL A 251 1.43 12.69 -8.59
N THR A 252 2.56 12.66 -7.87
CA THR A 252 3.57 13.71 -8.01
C THR A 252 4.98 13.16 -8.16
N ARG A 253 5.80 13.84 -8.99
CA ARG A 253 7.24 13.58 -9.15
C ARG A 253 7.60 12.13 -9.48
N ASN A 254 6.71 11.38 -10.10
CA ASN A 254 6.99 10.02 -10.54
C ASN A 254 7.71 10.02 -11.90
N HIS A 255 8.52 9.00 -12.16
CA HIS A 255 9.13 8.73 -13.45
C HIS A 255 8.50 7.47 -14.06
N LEU A 256 7.63 7.66 -15.04
CA LEU A 256 6.79 6.63 -15.65
C LEU A 256 7.14 6.48 -17.13
N ARG A 257 7.86 5.42 -17.50
CA ARG A 257 8.38 5.31 -18.85
C ARG A 257 8.17 3.94 -19.48
N ALA A 258 7.91 3.93 -20.77
CA ALA A 258 7.87 2.71 -21.59
C ALA A 258 7.01 1.59 -20.96
N ASN A 259 5.83 1.93 -20.44
CA ASN A 259 4.87 0.95 -19.90
C ASN A 259 4.04 0.37 -21.06
N ASN A 260 4.72 -0.30 -21.99
CA ASN A 260 4.19 -0.70 -23.29
C ASN A 260 3.83 -2.18 -23.40
N LYS A 261 3.94 -2.93 -22.30
CA LYS A 261 3.53 -4.33 -22.26
C LYS A 261 2.04 -4.43 -22.62
N HIS A 262 1.69 -5.41 -23.43
CA HIS A 262 0.28 -5.69 -23.77
C HIS A 262 -0.30 -6.66 -22.74
N CYS A 263 -1.41 -6.27 -22.14
CA CYS A 263 -2.16 -7.09 -21.20
C CYS A 263 -3.58 -7.29 -21.70
N ALA A 264 -4.00 -8.55 -21.87
CA ALA A 264 -5.30 -8.89 -22.39
C ALA A 264 -6.45 -8.24 -21.60
N ALA A 265 -7.58 -8.04 -22.27
CA ALA A 265 -8.82 -7.59 -21.64
C ALA A 265 -9.27 -8.55 -20.53
N THR A 266 -9.97 -8.01 -19.55
CA THR A 266 -10.69 -8.78 -18.53
C THR A 266 -12.19 -8.49 -18.65
N PRO A 267 -13.08 -9.22 -17.97
CA PRO A 267 -14.50 -8.90 -17.98
C PRO A 267 -14.85 -7.47 -17.50
N ARG A 268 -13.94 -6.83 -16.75
CA ARG A 268 -14.16 -5.49 -16.17
C ARG A 268 -13.33 -4.38 -16.81
N LEU A 269 -12.32 -4.71 -17.59
CA LEU A 269 -11.40 -3.73 -18.18
C LEU A 269 -11.05 -4.10 -19.62
N PRO A 270 -10.95 -3.14 -20.55
CA PRO A 270 -10.35 -3.38 -21.85
C PRO A 270 -8.91 -3.86 -21.71
N PHE A 271 -8.29 -4.29 -22.80
CA PHE A 271 -6.85 -4.54 -22.78
C PHE A 271 -6.08 -3.27 -22.37
N LEU A 272 -4.97 -3.46 -21.69
CA LEU A 272 -4.11 -2.34 -21.25
C LEU A 272 -2.80 -2.37 -22.01
N GLN A 273 -2.35 -1.20 -22.44
CA GLN A 273 -1.06 -1.02 -23.08
C GLN A 273 -0.70 0.47 -23.11
N GLY A 274 0.54 0.84 -22.80
CA GLY A 274 1.04 2.16 -23.08
C GLY A 274 0.41 3.28 -22.26
N THR A 275 0.12 3.04 -20.97
CA THR A 275 -0.49 4.05 -20.10
C THR A 275 0.51 4.55 -19.06
N GLY A 276 0.74 5.87 -19.02
CA GLY A 276 1.49 6.50 -17.94
C GLY A 276 0.64 6.68 -16.69
N VAL A 277 -0.26 7.64 -16.67
CA VAL A 277 -1.26 7.86 -15.60
C VAL A 277 -2.65 7.83 -16.21
N VAL A 278 -3.55 7.08 -15.63
CA VAL A 278 -4.97 7.17 -15.97
C VAL A 278 -5.81 7.40 -14.74
N LEU A 279 -6.72 8.37 -14.82
CA LEU A 279 -7.75 8.64 -13.83
C LEU A 279 -9.09 8.23 -14.43
N THR A 280 -9.87 7.44 -13.67
CA THR A 280 -11.23 7.06 -14.07
C THR A 280 -12.19 7.35 -12.93
N GLY A 281 -13.11 8.29 -13.12
CA GLY A 281 -14.11 8.67 -12.11
C GLY A 281 -13.49 9.15 -10.79
N ALA A 282 -12.53 10.07 -10.87
CA ALA A 282 -11.84 10.62 -9.71
C ALA A 282 -12.07 12.13 -9.60
N GLU A 283 -12.16 12.66 -8.39
CA GLU A 283 -12.31 14.09 -8.13
C GLU A 283 -11.13 14.69 -7.37
N ASP A 284 -10.97 16.01 -7.41
CA ASP A 284 -10.00 16.76 -6.61
C ASP A 284 -8.58 16.16 -6.64
N THR A 285 -8.18 15.58 -7.79
CA THR A 285 -6.91 14.87 -7.94
C THR A 285 -5.86 15.76 -8.58
N LEU A 286 -4.67 15.82 -7.97
CA LEU A 286 -3.52 16.54 -8.48
C LEU A 286 -2.52 15.58 -9.15
N VAL A 287 -2.26 15.78 -10.44
CA VAL A 287 -1.17 15.11 -11.19
C VAL A 287 -0.12 16.16 -11.54
N ALA A 288 1.01 16.21 -10.81
CA ALA A 288 1.95 17.31 -10.97
C ALA A 288 3.43 16.92 -10.88
N GLY A 289 4.26 17.59 -11.68
CA GLY A 289 5.71 17.44 -11.62
C GLY A 289 6.22 16.05 -12.00
N ASN A 290 5.41 15.25 -12.72
CA ASN A 290 5.82 13.93 -13.17
C ASN A 290 6.62 14.01 -14.47
N ARG A 291 7.49 13.02 -14.67
CA ARG A 291 8.17 12.76 -15.94
C ARG A 291 7.57 11.49 -16.54
N ILE A 292 6.88 11.62 -17.67
CA ILE A 292 6.08 10.55 -18.28
C ILE A 292 6.49 10.42 -19.75
N GLU A 293 7.14 9.30 -20.09
CA GLU A 293 7.86 9.22 -21.36
C GLU A 293 7.64 7.89 -22.06
N ASN A 294 7.44 7.96 -23.38
CA ASN A 294 7.44 6.79 -24.26
C ASN A 294 6.45 5.68 -23.88
N ASN A 295 5.35 6.01 -23.23
CA ASN A 295 4.26 5.07 -23.01
C ASN A 295 3.43 5.00 -24.29
N LYS A 296 3.46 3.86 -24.99
CA LYS A 296 2.89 3.72 -26.33
C LYS A 296 1.96 2.51 -26.40
N GLY A 297 0.75 2.73 -26.84
CA GLY A 297 -0.24 1.68 -26.96
C GLY A 297 -1.43 2.09 -27.85
N THR A 298 -2.36 1.16 -27.99
CA THR A 298 -3.60 1.34 -28.77
C THR A 298 -4.85 1.04 -27.93
N SER A 299 -4.70 0.82 -26.63
CA SER A 299 -5.82 0.68 -25.71
C SER A 299 -6.61 2.00 -25.60
N PRO A 300 -7.91 1.97 -25.33
CA PRO A 300 -8.67 3.18 -25.03
C PRO A 300 -8.08 4.03 -23.90
N LEU A 301 -7.25 3.42 -23.03
CA LEU A 301 -6.59 4.05 -21.89
C LEU A 301 -5.12 4.42 -22.16
N SER A 302 -4.63 4.23 -23.42
CA SER A 302 -3.25 4.56 -23.77
C SER A 302 -3.02 6.06 -23.84
N GLY A 303 -1.85 6.48 -23.38
CA GLY A 303 -1.37 7.87 -23.39
C GLY A 303 -0.47 8.18 -22.20
N GLY A 304 0.10 9.39 -22.21
CA GLY A 304 0.94 9.85 -21.09
C GLY A 304 0.12 10.08 -19.83
N ILE A 305 -0.77 11.07 -19.81
CA ILE A 305 -1.77 11.32 -18.76
C ILE A 305 -3.14 11.30 -19.42
N VAL A 306 -4.03 10.45 -18.94
CA VAL A 306 -5.35 10.23 -19.51
C VAL A 306 -6.41 10.42 -18.44
N LEU A 307 -7.32 11.35 -18.65
CA LEU A 307 -8.59 11.41 -17.94
C LEU A 307 -9.60 10.65 -18.77
N PHE A 308 -10.18 9.61 -18.19
CA PHE A 308 -11.10 8.73 -18.90
C PHE A 308 -12.37 8.57 -18.06
N LYS A 309 -13.52 8.72 -18.68
CA LYS A 309 -14.79 8.47 -17.99
C LYS A 309 -14.81 7.04 -17.47
N SER A 310 -15.14 6.87 -16.20
CA SER A 310 -15.25 5.54 -15.59
C SER A 310 -16.16 4.63 -16.40
N LEU A 311 -15.82 3.34 -16.49
CA LEU A 311 -16.66 2.35 -17.15
C LEU A 311 -18.04 2.20 -16.48
N MET A 312 -18.17 2.68 -15.24
CA MET A 312 -19.43 2.77 -14.50
C MET A 312 -20.15 4.11 -14.70
N GLY A 313 -19.60 5.01 -15.53
CA GLY A 313 -20.24 6.26 -15.91
C GLY A 313 -19.80 7.49 -15.09
N ALA A 314 -19.05 7.33 -14.01
CA ALA A 314 -18.55 8.47 -13.23
C ALA A 314 -17.49 9.25 -14.01
N ALA A 315 -17.62 10.57 -14.02
CA ALA A 315 -16.67 11.48 -14.64
C ALA A 315 -15.52 11.84 -13.67
N ASN A 316 -14.39 12.28 -14.21
CA ASN A 316 -13.35 12.93 -13.41
C ASN A 316 -13.73 14.40 -13.23
N GLU A 317 -13.68 14.89 -12.00
CA GLU A 317 -14.06 16.27 -11.70
C GLU A 317 -13.00 17.02 -10.91
N ARG A 318 -12.86 18.31 -11.17
CA ARG A 318 -11.98 19.23 -10.43
C ARG A 318 -10.53 18.72 -10.30
N SER A 319 -10.11 17.84 -11.23
CA SER A 319 -8.73 17.35 -11.28
C SER A 319 -7.82 18.39 -11.92
N THR A 320 -6.58 18.48 -11.42
CA THR A 320 -5.57 19.41 -11.90
C THR A 320 -4.35 18.64 -12.43
N VAL A 321 -4.04 18.81 -13.71
CA VAL A 321 -2.87 18.25 -14.37
C VAL A 321 -1.91 19.40 -14.69
N ARG A 322 -0.79 19.52 -13.96
CA ARG A 322 0.10 20.66 -14.12
C ARG A 322 1.58 20.37 -13.95
N ASP A 323 2.40 21.18 -14.60
CA ASP A 323 3.86 21.17 -14.45
C ASP A 323 4.49 19.79 -14.72
N ASN A 324 3.89 18.95 -15.58
CA ASN A 324 4.44 17.66 -15.96
C ASN A 324 5.28 17.75 -17.23
N LEU A 325 6.33 16.94 -17.32
CA LEU A 325 7.04 16.66 -18.56
C LEU A 325 6.48 15.36 -19.15
N VAL A 326 5.72 15.48 -20.24
CA VAL A 326 4.99 14.35 -20.85
C VAL A 326 5.35 14.29 -22.32
N THR A 327 6.20 13.35 -22.72
CA THR A 327 6.78 13.36 -24.07
C THR A 327 6.88 11.97 -24.69
N GLY A 328 6.63 11.92 -26.01
CA GLY A 328 6.80 10.69 -26.80
C GLY A 328 5.79 9.59 -26.46
N ASN A 329 4.70 9.93 -25.82
CA ASN A 329 3.62 8.98 -25.53
C ASN A 329 2.67 8.88 -26.74
N SER A 330 1.93 7.78 -26.85
CA SER A 330 1.01 7.55 -27.96
C SER A 330 -0.26 6.82 -27.46
N PRO A 331 -1.44 7.23 -27.94
CA PRO A 331 -1.71 8.18 -29.04
C PRO A 331 -1.53 9.66 -28.67
N ALA A 332 -1.53 10.05 -27.39
CA ALA A 332 -1.35 11.43 -26.96
C ALA A 332 -0.47 11.52 -25.71
N ASP A 333 0.20 12.65 -25.52
CA ASP A 333 0.89 12.95 -24.25
C ASP A 333 -0.12 13.30 -23.16
N LEU A 334 -1.09 14.17 -23.46
CA LEU A 334 -2.23 14.47 -22.59
C LEU A 334 -3.53 14.12 -23.33
N ALA A 335 -4.42 13.42 -22.63
CA ALA A 335 -5.74 13.10 -23.18
C ALA A 335 -6.84 13.34 -22.16
N ASP A 336 -7.83 14.15 -22.53
CA ASP A 336 -9.08 14.29 -21.80
C ASP A 336 -10.19 13.61 -22.59
N ARG A 337 -10.43 12.33 -22.29
CA ARG A 337 -11.49 11.50 -22.88
C ARG A 337 -12.68 11.39 -21.95
N ASP A 338 -12.88 12.42 -21.14
CA ASP A 338 -13.99 12.54 -20.21
C ASP A 338 -15.04 13.56 -20.72
N THR A 339 -16.14 13.65 -20.03
CA THR A 339 -17.23 14.57 -20.35
C THR A 339 -17.30 15.75 -19.39
N ALA A 340 -16.53 15.74 -18.29
CA ALA A 340 -16.52 16.84 -17.33
C ALA A 340 -15.68 18.02 -17.84
N THR A 341 -16.14 19.24 -17.53
CA THR A 341 -15.49 20.49 -17.93
C THR A 341 -14.75 21.19 -16.78
N THR A 342 -14.67 20.55 -15.62
CA THR A 342 -14.07 21.13 -14.41
C THR A 342 -12.59 20.79 -14.21
N ASN A 343 -12.04 19.92 -15.07
CA ASN A 343 -10.63 19.55 -15.04
C ASN A 343 -9.77 20.66 -15.64
N THR A 344 -8.56 20.81 -15.11
CA THR A 344 -7.64 21.87 -15.56
C THR A 344 -6.29 21.32 -15.96
N PHE A 345 -5.73 21.87 -17.05
CA PHE A 345 -4.39 21.55 -17.58
C PHE A 345 -3.59 22.84 -17.65
N SER A 346 -2.38 22.86 -17.05
CA SER A 346 -1.55 24.07 -17.08
C SER A 346 -0.07 23.77 -16.89
N GLY A 347 0.79 24.52 -17.57
CA GLY A 347 2.24 24.44 -17.41
C GLY A 347 2.86 23.09 -17.74
N ASN A 348 2.17 22.21 -18.45
CA ASN A 348 2.72 20.93 -18.89
C ASN A 348 3.60 21.14 -20.12
N THR A 349 4.72 20.43 -20.16
CA THR A 349 5.55 20.33 -21.37
C THR A 349 5.16 19.06 -22.09
N CYS A 350 4.48 19.20 -23.22
CA CYS A 350 4.03 18.08 -24.05
C CYS A 350 3.97 18.50 -25.54
N THR A 351 3.73 17.55 -26.43
CA THR A 351 3.71 17.78 -27.88
C THR A 351 2.33 17.54 -28.47
N LEU A 352 1.65 16.49 -28.03
CA LEU A 352 0.38 16.05 -28.59
C LEU A 352 -0.67 15.90 -27.52
N SER A 353 -1.80 16.59 -27.69
CA SER A 353 -2.94 16.47 -26.78
C SER A 353 -4.25 16.14 -27.49
N GLU A 354 -5.15 15.53 -26.78
CA GLU A 354 -6.51 15.15 -27.19
C GLU A 354 -7.53 15.59 -26.11
N PRO A 355 -8.36 16.64 -26.38
CA PRO A 355 -8.32 17.51 -27.57
C PRO A 355 -7.05 18.35 -27.69
N ALA A 356 -6.84 18.96 -28.83
CA ALA A 356 -5.73 19.89 -29.02
C ALA A 356 -5.82 21.08 -28.06
N GLY A 357 -4.67 21.55 -27.55
CA GLY A 357 -4.59 22.75 -26.70
C GLY A 357 -4.47 22.46 -25.20
N LEU A 358 -4.29 21.21 -24.77
CA LEU A 358 -4.03 20.88 -23.35
C LEU A 358 -2.53 20.99 -22.98
N CYS A 359 -1.67 21.09 -23.99
CA CYS A 359 -0.23 21.27 -23.81
C CYS A 359 0.16 22.71 -23.46
#